data_2926022fc8e4daf37658b5f547b564e0
#
_entry.id   2926022fc8e4daf37658b5f547b564e0
#
_cell.length_a   1.000
_cell.length_b   1.000
_cell.length_c   1.000
_cell.angle_alpha   90.00
_cell.angle_beta   90.00
_cell.angle_gamma   90.00
#
_symmetry.space_group_name_H-M   'P 1'
#
loop_
_entity.id
_entity.type
_entity.pdbx_description
1 polymer ?
#
loop_
_entity_poly.entity_id
_entity_poly.type
_entity_poly.pdbx_seq_one_letter_code
_entity_poly.pdbx_strand_id
1 'polypeptide(L)'
;MKKREKLLATLAKRNPYINNAILQSESRSKRKTKGKEENIDTRVKEQDTKSMKKAKVDVTNKSLEKVGKEEKGSQSLQLIEAIKDHDAGIKGDKIAVKKAYTMLKKLYSEQKANLEIRAYLGSAATLLGRDAHSVTDKMKYALEGLKHLDEVVEKKSDFFLARFLRGHVAYRLPDMYFQRMTTAIEDFTYIVNEYDQNAKLLTEEEYVEILKNLVDLFKRTNDLEKSSFYQEKLKQLKKATQPLVAIANDEKQEKQYQGSDLENEGMNEEASEFYERALKGTSEDVKKAISFFEVFVLTNSAPEVEMYLIDLQSMQARDSINTYEMFGSAIKSMKAMDSLIQEHPENLELKIIRARHSLRLPELFFRRAAIAMRDIESLLKDEGFLKQKGDETKYQLMYELGLAYEMLDMTEEALGAWNQLSKLRPGSYWQAKIDEKKDVYSYKEIDLRTLTVATPEKLYEKAKEMHKYGAKGSKVAARQSLKAWEKAKEANPECEIAATYYAASVALQGRFASDPQDMFKDTIQGLKLLKTCITTDNPELKFLRGMIYSAMPEGFFHTSDKAMKDLKSVKAAYEQEGENCSITREQYLQLLYELGLLYQRNSFHDKAEKTWKQLLKEEPNSPYAMRLESMDLTD
;
A
#
# COMPACT_ATOMS: atom_id res chain seq x y z
N MET A 1 33.25 -2.86 -36.37
CA MET A 1 32.64 -4.20 -36.47
C MET A 1 33.02 -5.09 -35.29
N LYS A 2 34.26 -5.49 -35.06
CA LYS A 2 34.67 -6.43 -33.97
C LYS A 2 34.21 -6.08 -32.51
N LYS A 3 34.11 -4.80 -32.15
CA LYS A 3 33.60 -4.37 -30.82
C LYS A 3 32.09 -4.57 -30.67
N ARG A 4 31.34 -4.41 -31.77
CA ARG A 4 29.89 -4.60 -31.84
C ARG A 4 29.52 -6.08 -31.75
N GLU A 5 30.24 -6.95 -32.48
CA GLU A 5 30.04 -8.40 -32.48
C GLU A 5 30.36 -9.01 -31.11
N LYS A 6 31.42 -8.52 -30.44
CA LYS A 6 31.78 -8.98 -29.10
C LYS A 6 30.76 -8.54 -28.04
N LEU A 7 30.14 -7.36 -28.19
CA LEU A 7 29.08 -6.87 -27.31
C LEU A 7 27.78 -7.65 -27.53
N LEU A 8 27.39 -7.88 -28.80
CA LEU A 8 26.22 -8.66 -29.16
C LEU A 8 26.34 -10.13 -28.71
N ALA A 9 27.51 -10.74 -28.87
CA ALA A 9 27.79 -12.09 -28.39
C ALA A 9 27.74 -12.21 -26.86
N THR A 10 28.14 -11.15 -26.14
CA THR A 10 28.08 -11.12 -24.67
C THR A 10 26.65 -10.94 -24.16
N LEU A 11 25.84 -10.13 -24.85
CA LEU A 11 24.44 -9.90 -24.53
C LEU A 11 23.55 -11.09 -24.91
N ALA A 12 23.85 -11.75 -26.06
CA ALA A 12 23.17 -12.97 -26.49
C ALA A 12 23.41 -14.17 -25.56
N LYS A 13 24.57 -14.22 -24.89
CA LYS A 13 24.85 -15.22 -23.84
C LYS A 13 24.08 -14.96 -22.54
N ARG A 14 23.65 -13.72 -22.29
CA ARG A 14 22.97 -13.30 -21.06
C ARG A 14 21.45 -13.14 -21.22
N ASN A 15 20.95 -13.04 -22.45
CA ASN A 15 19.53 -12.90 -22.73
C ASN A 15 19.16 -13.63 -24.03
N PRO A 16 18.56 -14.82 -23.95
CA PRO A 16 18.20 -15.65 -25.13
C PRO A 16 17.25 -14.94 -26.12
N TYR A 17 16.48 -13.94 -25.68
CA TYR A 17 15.57 -13.17 -26.56
C TYR A 17 16.32 -12.27 -27.54
N ILE A 18 17.48 -11.73 -27.15
CA ILE A 18 18.34 -10.95 -28.02
C ILE A 18 18.89 -11.85 -29.13
N ASN A 19 19.16 -13.11 -28.83
CA ASN A 19 19.64 -14.10 -29.80
C ASN A 19 18.59 -14.41 -30.86
N ASN A 20 17.30 -14.56 -30.49
CA ASN A 20 16.21 -14.80 -31.42
C ASN A 20 15.90 -13.56 -32.29
N ALA A 21 15.98 -12.35 -31.76
CA ALA A 21 15.81 -11.12 -32.52
C ALA A 21 16.95 -10.92 -33.55
N ILE A 22 18.19 -11.29 -33.21
CA ILE A 22 19.37 -11.25 -34.10
C ILE A 22 19.20 -12.31 -35.19
N LEU A 23 18.85 -13.55 -34.85
CA LEU A 23 18.64 -14.65 -35.81
C LEU A 23 17.46 -14.38 -36.79
N GLN A 24 16.37 -13.76 -36.31
CA GLN A 24 15.26 -13.35 -37.15
C GLN A 24 15.62 -12.18 -38.08
N SER A 25 16.47 -11.25 -37.62
CA SER A 25 16.96 -10.15 -38.48
C SER A 25 17.93 -10.65 -39.54
N GLU A 26 18.80 -11.61 -39.22
CA GLU A 26 19.73 -12.24 -40.15
C GLU A 26 19.03 -13.16 -41.17
N SER A 27 18.01 -13.93 -40.76
CA SER A 27 17.22 -14.77 -41.63
C SER A 27 16.36 -13.94 -42.61
N ARG A 28 15.85 -12.78 -42.20
CA ARG A 28 15.16 -11.81 -43.05
C ARG A 28 16.13 -11.11 -44.00
N SER A 29 17.37 -10.87 -43.61
CA SER A 29 18.42 -10.32 -44.47
C SER A 29 18.86 -11.33 -45.54
N LYS A 30 19.04 -12.60 -45.17
CA LYS A 30 19.40 -13.70 -46.10
C LYS A 30 18.28 -14.06 -47.09
N ARG A 31 17.00 -13.94 -46.68
CA ARG A 31 15.86 -14.10 -47.62
C ARG A 31 15.73 -12.94 -48.60
N LYS A 32 16.13 -11.71 -48.24
CA LYS A 32 16.13 -10.56 -49.16
C LYS A 32 17.30 -10.58 -50.14
N THR A 33 18.43 -11.21 -49.82
CA THR A 33 19.55 -11.40 -50.76
C THR A 33 19.31 -12.54 -51.74
N LYS A 34 18.71 -13.68 -51.33
CA LYS A 34 18.34 -14.77 -52.26
C LYS A 34 17.23 -14.38 -53.25
N GLY A 35 16.28 -13.53 -52.88
CA GLY A 35 15.24 -13.02 -53.77
C GLY A 35 15.72 -11.96 -54.78
N LYS A 36 16.99 -11.51 -54.72
CA LYS A 36 17.58 -10.59 -55.67
C LYS A 36 18.51 -11.27 -56.70
N GLU A 37 19.00 -12.48 -56.41
CA GLU A 37 19.87 -13.23 -57.34
C GLU A 37 19.08 -14.02 -58.38
N GLU A 38 17.81 -14.35 -58.15
CA GLU A 38 16.97 -15.08 -59.14
C GLU A 38 16.28 -14.18 -60.18
N ASN A 39 16.42 -12.84 -60.13
CA ASN A 39 15.73 -11.92 -61.04
C ASN A 39 16.70 -11.14 -61.98
N ILE A 40 17.95 -11.60 -62.16
CA ILE A 40 18.93 -10.89 -63.01
C ILE A 40 19.18 -11.58 -64.38
N ASP A 41 18.59 -12.76 -64.64
CA ASP A 41 18.97 -13.53 -65.86
C ASP A 41 17.94 -13.55 -66.98
N THR A 42 16.97 -12.64 -66.99
CA THR A 42 16.10 -12.47 -68.18
C THR A 42 15.73 -11.01 -68.35
N ARG A 43 16.56 -10.25 -69.10
CA ARG A 43 16.21 -9.14 -69.98
C ARG A 43 17.40 -8.21 -70.23
N VAL A 44 18.24 -8.62 -71.09
CA VAL A 44 19.08 -7.72 -71.91
C VAL A 44 18.46 -7.75 -73.33
N LYS A 45 17.70 -6.74 -73.65
CA LYS A 45 17.57 -6.07 -74.92
C LYS A 45 16.42 -5.06 -74.89
N GLU A 46 16.78 -3.90 -75.33
CA GLU A 46 15.99 -2.79 -75.85
C GLU A 46 15.97 -1.48 -75.05
N GLN A 47 16.73 -0.61 -75.62
CA GLN A 47 16.52 0.81 -75.91
C GLN A 47 16.91 1.86 -74.88
N ASP A 48 18.03 2.49 -75.28
CA ASP A 48 18.45 3.85 -74.97
C ASP A 48 17.34 4.87 -75.26
N THR A 49 17.23 5.83 -74.36
CA THR A 49 16.67 7.19 -74.40
C THR A 49 15.66 7.49 -73.34
N LYS A 50 16.16 7.57 -72.14
CA LYS A 50 15.48 8.31 -70.99
C LYS A 50 16.41 8.47 -69.77
N SER A 51 17.67 8.78 -70.01
CA SER A 51 18.73 8.62 -69.00
C SER A 51 19.05 9.86 -68.12
N MET A 52 18.33 10.98 -68.27
CA MET A 52 18.70 12.17 -67.45
C MET A 52 17.71 12.63 -66.40
N LYS A 53 16.50 12.05 -66.33
CA LYS A 53 15.55 12.36 -65.23
C LYS A 53 15.46 11.28 -64.14
N LYS A 54 15.99 10.08 -64.40
CA LYS A 54 15.98 8.94 -63.46
C LYS A 54 17.14 8.96 -62.44
N ALA A 55 18.25 9.62 -62.78
CA ALA A 55 19.44 9.69 -61.93
C ALA A 55 19.24 10.57 -60.64
N LYS A 56 18.36 11.59 -60.70
CA LYS A 56 18.08 12.44 -59.51
C LYS A 56 17.11 11.81 -58.51
N VAL A 57 16.23 10.90 -58.97
CA VAL A 57 15.26 10.20 -58.12
C VAL A 57 15.90 8.99 -57.43
N ASP A 58 16.83 8.30 -58.10
CA ASP A 58 17.55 7.15 -57.53
C ASP A 58 18.60 7.54 -56.50
N VAL A 59 19.18 8.74 -56.58
CA VAL A 59 20.10 9.26 -55.53
C VAL A 59 19.35 9.66 -54.27
N THR A 60 18.15 10.25 -54.39
CA THR A 60 17.29 10.58 -53.24
C THR A 60 16.71 9.35 -52.55
N ASN A 61 16.31 8.33 -53.31
CA ASN A 61 15.80 7.08 -52.72
C ASN A 61 16.91 6.23 -52.08
N LYS A 62 18.12 6.20 -52.65
CA LYS A 62 19.29 5.55 -52.00
C LYS A 62 19.75 6.29 -50.75
N SER A 63 19.65 7.62 -50.71
CA SER A 63 19.94 8.42 -49.52
C SER A 63 18.87 8.20 -48.44
N LEU A 64 17.59 8.17 -48.77
CA LEU A 64 16.50 7.89 -47.84
C LEU A 64 16.53 6.45 -47.31
N GLU A 65 16.88 5.46 -48.16
CA GLU A 65 17.07 4.07 -47.68
C GLU A 65 18.31 3.91 -46.80
N LYS A 66 19.40 4.67 -47.00
CA LYS A 66 20.56 4.69 -46.13
C LYS A 66 20.25 5.37 -44.81
N VAL A 67 19.58 6.52 -44.80
CA VAL A 67 19.15 7.23 -43.60
C VAL A 67 18.17 6.37 -42.79
N GLY A 68 17.18 5.75 -43.43
CA GLY A 68 16.26 4.85 -42.73
C GLY A 68 16.89 3.55 -42.19
N LYS A 69 18.03 3.09 -42.75
CA LYS A 69 18.81 1.94 -42.22
C LYS A 69 19.73 2.36 -41.06
N GLU A 70 20.28 3.55 -41.11
CA GLU A 70 21.09 4.12 -40.00
C GLU A 70 20.22 4.50 -38.82
N GLU A 71 19.03 5.07 -39.03
CA GLU A 71 18.06 5.35 -37.96
C GLU A 71 17.52 4.09 -37.28
N LYS A 72 17.14 3.05 -38.03
CA LYS A 72 16.73 1.76 -37.50
C LYS A 72 17.86 1.04 -36.74
N GLY A 73 19.09 1.18 -37.18
CA GLY A 73 20.26 0.65 -36.51
C GLY A 73 20.55 1.39 -35.19
N SER A 74 20.35 2.70 -35.16
CA SER A 74 20.49 3.54 -33.99
C SER A 74 19.41 3.25 -32.93
N GLN A 75 18.16 3.13 -33.35
CA GLN A 75 17.03 2.82 -32.44
C GLN A 75 17.14 1.42 -31.81
N SER A 76 17.63 0.41 -32.53
CA SER A 76 17.87 -0.91 -31.97
C SER A 76 19.01 -0.91 -30.93
N LEU A 77 20.02 -0.06 -31.10
CA LEU A 77 21.08 0.12 -30.10
C LEU A 77 20.57 0.84 -28.84
N GLN A 78 19.70 1.84 -29.00
CA GLN A 78 19.08 2.53 -27.88
C GLN A 78 18.16 1.59 -27.05
N LEU A 79 17.43 0.68 -27.71
CA LEU A 79 16.62 -0.32 -27.00
C LEU A 79 17.51 -1.28 -26.18
N ILE A 80 18.61 -1.75 -26.76
CA ILE A 80 19.56 -2.63 -26.06
C ILE A 80 20.17 -1.92 -24.85
N GLU A 81 20.51 -0.65 -24.97
CA GLU A 81 21.02 0.15 -23.85
C GLU A 81 19.97 0.34 -22.77
N ALA A 82 18.72 0.65 -23.15
CA ALA A 82 17.60 0.78 -22.23
C ALA A 82 17.29 -0.51 -21.46
N ILE A 83 17.39 -1.68 -22.11
CA ILE A 83 17.22 -2.99 -21.47
C ILE A 83 18.36 -3.25 -20.49
N LYS A 84 19.59 -2.91 -20.84
CA LYS A 84 20.74 -3.03 -19.93
C LYS A 84 20.58 -2.18 -18.68
N ASP A 85 20.13 -0.93 -18.84
CA ASP A 85 19.83 -0.04 -17.72
C ASP A 85 18.64 -0.55 -16.89
N HIS A 86 17.60 -1.13 -17.52
CA HIS A 86 16.50 -1.79 -16.84
C HIS A 86 16.99 -2.96 -15.97
N ASP A 87 17.85 -3.84 -16.49
CA ASP A 87 18.40 -4.99 -15.77
C ASP A 87 19.31 -4.58 -14.60
N ALA A 88 20.08 -3.49 -14.77
CA ALA A 88 20.80 -2.87 -13.67
C ALA A 88 19.85 -2.31 -12.60
N GLY A 89 18.73 -1.73 -13.05
CA GLY A 89 17.66 -1.23 -12.21
C GLY A 89 16.97 -2.31 -11.38
N ILE A 90 16.73 -3.51 -11.94
CA ILE A 90 16.23 -4.67 -11.19
C ILE A 90 17.17 -4.99 -10.01
N LYS A 91 18.48 -4.86 -10.21
CA LYS A 91 19.51 -5.11 -9.19
C LYS A 91 19.70 -3.96 -8.17
N GLY A 92 18.89 -2.89 -8.28
CA GLY A 92 18.86 -1.79 -7.31
C GLY A 92 19.51 -0.48 -7.76
N ASP A 93 20.04 -0.39 -8.98
CA ASP A 93 20.59 0.87 -9.51
C ASP A 93 19.47 1.86 -9.88
N LYS A 94 19.19 2.80 -8.96
CA LYS A 94 18.15 3.83 -9.12
C LYS A 94 18.42 4.82 -10.25
N ILE A 95 19.68 5.03 -10.61
CA ILE A 95 20.06 5.93 -11.72
C ILE A 95 19.76 5.23 -13.03
N ALA A 96 20.11 3.94 -13.14
CA ALA A 96 19.80 3.12 -14.29
C ALA A 96 18.28 3.00 -14.52
N VAL A 97 17.45 2.86 -13.45
CA VAL A 97 15.98 2.87 -13.56
C VAL A 97 15.46 4.13 -14.24
N LYS A 98 15.92 5.31 -13.80
CA LYS A 98 15.49 6.60 -14.40
C LYS A 98 15.90 6.71 -15.87
N LYS A 99 17.11 6.26 -16.21
CA LYS A 99 17.61 6.25 -17.60
C LYS A 99 16.80 5.30 -18.48
N ALA A 100 16.58 4.06 -18.02
CA ALA A 100 15.78 3.07 -18.70
C ALA A 100 14.38 3.58 -19.00
N TYR A 101 13.67 4.08 -17.96
CA TYR A 101 12.32 4.61 -18.13
C TYR A 101 12.27 5.78 -19.13
N THR A 102 13.20 6.73 -19.04
CA THR A 102 13.23 7.89 -19.94
C THR A 102 13.48 7.49 -21.37
N MET A 103 14.42 6.57 -21.60
CA MET A 103 14.77 6.07 -22.93
C MET A 103 13.65 5.24 -23.53
N LEU A 104 13.06 4.31 -22.75
CA LEU A 104 11.94 3.48 -23.20
C LEU A 104 10.69 4.32 -23.51
N LYS A 105 10.42 5.35 -22.71
CA LYS A 105 9.31 6.28 -22.97
C LYS A 105 9.49 7.04 -24.27
N LYS A 106 10.70 7.49 -24.57
CA LYS A 106 11.04 8.12 -25.85
C LYS A 106 10.84 7.14 -27.01
N LEU A 107 11.44 5.94 -26.92
CA LEU A 107 11.32 4.90 -27.94
C LEU A 107 9.85 4.49 -28.18
N TYR A 108 9.05 4.39 -27.11
CA TYR A 108 7.62 4.09 -27.23
C TYR A 108 6.84 5.22 -27.92
N SER A 109 7.20 6.49 -27.68
CA SER A 109 6.55 7.60 -28.40
C SER A 109 6.78 7.55 -29.90
N GLU A 110 7.94 7.04 -30.34
CA GLU A 110 8.33 6.89 -31.74
C GLU A 110 7.79 5.59 -32.38
N GLN A 111 7.61 4.54 -31.57
CA GLN A 111 7.22 3.18 -32.02
C GLN A 111 6.07 2.60 -31.19
N LYS A 112 4.92 3.25 -31.16
CA LYS A 112 3.74 2.85 -30.33
C LYS A 112 3.22 1.42 -30.59
N ALA A 113 3.49 0.85 -31.75
CA ALA A 113 3.10 -0.51 -32.11
C ALA A 113 4.09 -1.59 -31.60
N ASN A 114 5.24 -1.19 -31.09
CA ASN A 114 6.26 -2.13 -30.61
C ASN A 114 5.91 -2.62 -29.20
N LEU A 115 5.44 -3.87 -29.10
CA LEU A 115 5.02 -4.49 -27.85
C LEU A 115 6.19 -4.77 -26.91
N GLU A 116 7.39 -5.01 -27.43
CA GLU A 116 8.60 -5.25 -26.62
C GLU A 116 9.00 -3.98 -25.86
N ILE A 117 9.11 -2.85 -26.58
CA ILE A 117 9.39 -1.55 -25.96
C ILE A 117 8.35 -1.23 -24.90
N ARG A 118 7.08 -1.50 -25.19
CA ARG A 118 5.98 -1.23 -24.27
C ARG A 118 6.03 -2.11 -23.01
N ALA A 119 6.39 -3.38 -23.14
CA ALA A 119 6.53 -4.29 -22.00
C ALA A 119 7.68 -3.85 -21.06
N TYR A 120 8.85 -3.51 -21.64
CA TYR A 120 9.97 -2.97 -20.86
C TYR A 120 9.65 -1.61 -20.24
N LEU A 121 8.93 -0.74 -20.93
CA LEU A 121 8.46 0.54 -20.39
C LEU A 121 7.56 0.31 -19.17
N GLY A 122 6.63 -0.65 -19.24
CA GLY A 122 5.77 -1.03 -18.13
C GLY A 122 6.58 -1.50 -16.91
N SER A 123 7.53 -2.41 -17.11
CA SER A 123 8.41 -2.89 -16.04
C SER A 123 9.28 -1.76 -15.48
N ALA A 124 9.91 -0.92 -16.33
CA ALA A 124 10.72 0.21 -15.88
C ALA A 124 9.91 1.26 -15.10
N ALA A 125 8.65 1.48 -15.46
CA ALA A 125 7.76 2.35 -14.69
C ALA A 125 7.53 1.81 -13.28
N THR A 126 7.29 0.49 -13.11
CA THR A 126 7.11 -0.09 -11.77
C THR A 126 8.40 -0.02 -10.93
N LEU A 127 9.58 -0.20 -11.55
CA LEU A 127 10.87 0.00 -10.88
C LEU A 127 11.04 1.46 -10.44
N LEU A 128 10.63 2.42 -11.28
CA LEU A 128 10.65 3.83 -10.92
C LEU A 128 9.70 4.11 -9.75
N GLY A 129 8.54 3.45 -9.71
CA GLY A 129 7.62 3.47 -8.57
C GLY A 129 8.24 2.89 -7.29
N ARG A 130 8.95 1.76 -7.38
CA ARG A 130 9.69 1.18 -6.26
C ARG A 130 10.65 2.19 -5.63
N ASP A 131 11.37 2.93 -6.46
CA ASP A 131 12.43 3.85 -6.03
C ASP A 131 11.94 5.27 -5.73
N ALA A 132 10.66 5.56 -5.95
CA ALA A 132 10.07 6.86 -5.66
C ALA A 132 9.99 7.14 -4.16
N HIS A 133 10.20 8.40 -3.75
CA HIS A 133 10.10 8.81 -2.35
C HIS A 133 8.67 9.02 -1.90
N SER A 134 7.81 9.59 -2.77
CA SER A 134 6.41 9.83 -2.42
C SER A 134 5.53 8.63 -2.77
N VAL A 135 4.55 8.33 -1.92
CA VAL A 135 3.58 7.25 -2.17
C VAL A 135 2.74 7.54 -3.40
N THR A 136 2.43 8.82 -3.64
CA THR A 136 1.72 9.24 -4.86
C THR A 136 2.48 8.84 -6.11
N ASP A 137 3.81 9.05 -6.13
CA ASP A 137 4.62 8.65 -7.28
C ASP A 137 4.79 7.13 -7.34
N LYS A 138 4.95 6.45 -6.18
CA LYS A 138 4.97 4.98 -6.11
C LYS A 138 3.72 4.39 -6.77
N MET A 139 2.55 4.83 -6.34
CA MET A 139 1.27 4.37 -6.88
C MET A 139 1.09 4.73 -8.34
N LYS A 140 1.37 5.99 -8.71
CA LYS A 140 1.28 6.47 -10.09
C LYS A 140 2.09 5.60 -11.05
N TYR A 141 3.37 5.38 -10.75
CA TYR A 141 4.26 4.61 -11.62
C TYR A 141 3.95 3.11 -11.59
N ALA A 142 3.51 2.55 -10.46
CA ALA A 142 3.05 1.17 -10.40
C ALA A 142 1.82 0.95 -11.29
N LEU A 143 0.81 1.84 -11.22
CA LEU A 143 -0.38 1.77 -12.07
C LEU A 143 -0.08 2.01 -13.55
N GLU A 144 0.82 2.98 -13.86
CA GLU A 144 1.29 3.22 -15.23
C GLU A 144 1.95 1.96 -15.80
N GLY A 145 2.82 1.33 -15.00
CA GLY A 145 3.53 0.12 -15.40
C GLY A 145 2.61 -1.07 -15.61
N LEU A 146 1.70 -1.34 -14.68
CA LEU A 146 0.69 -2.39 -14.80
C LEU A 146 -0.16 -2.20 -16.05
N LYS A 147 -0.66 -0.98 -16.30
CA LYS A 147 -1.44 -0.67 -17.48
C LYS A 147 -0.71 -1.03 -18.78
N HIS A 148 0.58 -0.67 -18.89
CA HIS A 148 1.37 -1.02 -20.07
C HIS A 148 1.52 -2.53 -20.24
N LEU A 149 1.80 -3.26 -19.16
CA LEU A 149 1.98 -4.72 -19.20
C LEU A 149 0.68 -5.45 -19.51
N ASP A 150 -0.43 -5.04 -18.89
CA ASP A 150 -1.76 -5.63 -19.13
C ASP A 150 -2.18 -5.46 -20.59
N GLU A 151 -2.08 -4.24 -21.14
CA GLU A 151 -2.43 -3.98 -22.53
C GLU A 151 -1.54 -4.72 -23.56
N VAL A 152 -0.29 -5.06 -23.20
CA VAL A 152 0.57 -5.89 -24.05
C VAL A 152 0.10 -7.33 -24.05
N VAL A 153 -0.18 -7.91 -22.87
CA VAL A 153 -0.65 -9.30 -22.74
C VAL A 153 -2.07 -9.45 -23.32
N GLU A 154 -2.93 -8.45 -23.17
CA GLU A 154 -4.26 -8.43 -23.79
C GLU A 154 -4.17 -8.47 -25.32
N LYS A 155 -3.25 -7.69 -25.92
CA LYS A 155 -3.03 -7.67 -27.38
C LYS A 155 -2.36 -8.91 -27.91
N LYS A 156 -1.50 -9.55 -27.11
CA LYS A 156 -0.74 -10.73 -27.48
C LYS A 156 -0.53 -11.63 -26.26
N SER A 157 -1.51 -12.49 -26.00
CA SER A 157 -1.57 -13.34 -24.81
C SER A 157 -0.46 -14.40 -24.72
N ASP A 158 0.16 -14.75 -25.86
CA ASP A 158 1.28 -15.68 -26.01
C ASP A 158 2.65 -14.99 -26.02
N PHE A 159 2.71 -13.69 -25.67
CA PHE A 159 3.99 -12.97 -25.67
C PHE A 159 4.77 -13.24 -24.38
N PHE A 160 5.64 -14.22 -24.43
CA PHE A 160 6.43 -14.73 -23.32
C PHE A 160 7.09 -13.62 -22.49
N LEU A 161 7.81 -12.68 -23.14
CA LEU A 161 8.50 -11.58 -22.45
C LEU A 161 7.53 -10.72 -21.62
N ALA A 162 6.36 -10.40 -22.18
CA ALA A 162 5.39 -9.57 -21.47
C ALA A 162 4.82 -10.30 -20.25
N ARG A 163 4.52 -11.60 -20.37
CA ARG A 163 4.09 -12.42 -19.22
C ARG A 163 5.19 -12.57 -18.19
N PHE A 164 6.44 -12.77 -18.62
CA PHE A 164 7.58 -12.83 -17.72
C PHE A 164 7.72 -11.54 -16.88
N LEU A 165 7.73 -10.38 -17.54
CA LEU A 165 7.83 -9.09 -16.86
C LEU A 165 6.60 -8.81 -16.00
N ARG A 166 5.37 -9.10 -16.51
CA ARG A 166 4.13 -8.88 -15.77
C ARG A 166 4.02 -9.80 -14.54
N GLY A 167 4.37 -11.05 -14.66
CA GLY A 167 4.39 -12.02 -13.57
C GLY A 167 5.32 -11.58 -12.43
N HIS A 168 6.55 -11.14 -12.75
CA HIS A 168 7.49 -10.62 -11.76
C HIS A 168 7.01 -9.32 -11.10
N VAL A 169 6.42 -8.41 -11.87
CA VAL A 169 5.83 -7.17 -11.34
C VAL A 169 4.64 -7.51 -10.43
N ALA A 170 3.72 -8.34 -10.89
CA ALA A 170 2.54 -8.75 -10.14
C ALA A 170 2.89 -9.47 -8.82
N TYR A 171 3.91 -10.33 -8.85
CA TYR A 171 4.40 -11.03 -7.65
C TYR A 171 4.99 -10.08 -6.60
N ARG A 172 5.73 -9.06 -7.04
CA ARG A 172 6.43 -8.13 -6.15
C ARG A 172 5.56 -6.98 -5.66
N LEU A 173 4.47 -6.67 -6.35
CA LEU A 173 3.53 -5.65 -5.90
C LEU A 173 2.72 -6.17 -4.70
N PRO A 174 2.48 -5.33 -3.68
CA PRO A 174 1.63 -5.71 -2.55
C PRO A 174 0.22 -6.05 -3.03
N ASP A 175 -0.18 -7.33 -2.87
CA ASP A 175 -1.45 -7.84 -3.37
C ASP A 175 -2.66 -7.12 -2.79
N MET A 176 -2.55 -6.68 -1.54
CA MET A 176 -3.58 -5.91 -0.86
C MET A 176 -3.97 -4.59 -1.56
N TYR A 177 -3.04 -3.99 -2.35
CA TYR A 177 -3.31 -2.76 -3.10
C TYR A 177 -3.65 -3.01 -4.56
N PHE A 178 -3.02 -4.04 -5.12
CA PHE A 178 -3.06 -4.25 -6.56
C PHE A 178 -3.85 -5.49 -6.96
N GLN A 179 -4.11 -6.41 -6.02
CA GLN A 179 -4.87 -7.66 -6.22
C GLN A 179 -4.35 -8.45 -7.44
N ARG A 180 -3.01 -8.62 -7.52
CA ARG A 180 -2.32 -9.21 -8.67
C ARG A 180 -1.81 -10.63 -8.47
N MET A 181 -2.14 -11.26 -7.33
CA MET A 181 -1.68 -12.61 -7.03
C MET A 181 -2.12 -13.61 -8.08
N THR A 182 -3.39 -13.54 -8.51
CA THR A 182 -3.92 -14.39 -9.60
C THR A 182 -3.18 -14.16 -10.90
N THR A 183 -2.92 -12.90 -11.26
CA THR A 183 -2.14 -12.54 -12.46
C THR A 183 -0.72 -13.12 -12.42
N ALA A 184 -0.06 -13.07 -11.25
CA ALA A 184 1.28 -13.67 -11.08
C ALA A 184 1.24 -15.19 -11.24
N ILE A 185 0.24 -15.86 -10.65
CA ILE A 185 0.03 -17.31 -10.79
C ILE A 185 -0.17 -17.69 -12.27
N GLU A 186 -1.06 -17.00 -12.97
CA GLU A 186 -1.34 -17.26 -14.39
C GLU A 186 -0.09 -17.11 -15.26
N ASP A 187 0.63 -15.99 -15.08
CA ASP A 187 1.81 -15.70 -15.90
C ASP A 187 2.96 -16.67 -15.60
N PHE A 188 3.25 -16.94 -14.33
CA PHE A 188 4.31 -17.88 -13.97
C PHE A 188 3.97 -19.33 -14.35
N THR A 189 2.71 -19.74 -14.23
CA THR A 189 2.26 -21.06 -14.70
C THR A 189 2.44 -21.21 -16.22
N TYR A 190 2.05 -20.18 -16.99
CA TYR A 190 2.29 -20.13 -18.42
C TYR A 190 3.78 -20.27 -18.75
N ILE A 191 4.65 -19.52 -18.06
CA ILE A 191 6.09 -19.53 -18.27
C ILE A 191 6.72 -20.89 -17.96
N VAL A 192 6.28 -21.54 -16.87
CA VAL A 192 6.74 -22.90 -16.54
C VAL A 192 6.36 -23.89 -17.64
N ASN A 193 5.13 -23.81 -18.15
CA ASN A 193 4.67 -24.70 -19.22
C ASN A 193 5.46 -24.50 -20.54
N GLU A 194 5.77 -23.24 -20.88
CA GLU A 194 6.60 -22.94 -22.06
C GLU A 194 8.05 -23.41 -21.88
N TYR A 195 8.63 -23.23 -20.69
CA TYR A 195 9.98 -23.69 -20.38
C TYR A 195 10.10 -25.21 -20.42
N ASP A 196 9.08 -25.94 -19.93
CA ASP A 196 9.06 -27.40 -19.97
C ASP A 196 9.08 -27.95 -21.41
N GLN A 197 8.54 -27.18 -22.37
CA GLN A 197 8.60 -27.51 -23.79
C GLN A 197 9.91 -27.04 -24.43
N ASN A 198 10.50 -25.98 -23.95
CA ASN A 198 11.72 -25.38 -24.50
C ASN A 198 12.58 -24.72 -23.40
N ALA A 199 13.48 -25.51 -22.83
CA ALA A 199 14.38 -25.06 -21.75
C ALA A 199 15.39 -23.95 -22.15
N LYS A 200 15.39 -23.50 -23.42
CA LYS A 200 16.24 -22.38 -23.87
C LYS A 200 15.61 -21.01 -23.63
N LEU A 201 14.36 -20.95 -23.13
CA LEU A 201 13.63 -19.71 -22.93
C LEU A 201 14.12 -18.91 -21.72
N LEU A 202 14.64 -19.61 -20.69
CA LEU A 202 15.15 -19.03 -19.45
C LEU A 202 16.49 -19.69 -19.08
N THR A 203 17.21 -19.04 -18.17
CA THR A 203 18.29 -19.71 -17.43
C THR A 203 17.69 -20.65 -16.37
N GLU A 204 18.47 -21.62 -15.90
CA GLU A 204 18.04 -22.52 -14.83
C GLU A 204 17.73 -21.74 -13.53
N GLU A 205 18.54 -20.69 -13.24
CA GLU A 205 18.34 -19.83 -12.09
C GLU A 205 17.00 -19.09 -12.14
N GLU A 206 16.65 -18.51 -13.29
CA GLU A 206 15.37 -17.83 -13.50
C GLU A 206 14.19 -18.79 -13.36
N TYR A 207 14.32 -19.99 -13.90
CA TYR A 207 13.29 -21.04 -13.77
C TYR A 207 13.08 -21.47 -12.32
N VAL A 208 14.19 -21.68 -11.58
CA VAL A 208 14.14 -22.02 -10.15
C VAL A 208 13.50 -20.87 -9.34
N GLU A 209 13.80 -19.61 -9.67
CA GLU A 209 13.15 -18.45 -9.03
C GLU A 209 11.64 -18.47 -9.26
N ILE A 210 11.19 -18.70 -10.49
CA ILE A 210 9.75 -18.77 -10.82
C ILE A 210 9.06 -19.91 -10.09
N LEU A 211 9.67 -21.10 -10.01
CA LEU A 211 9.10 -22.23 -9.26
C LEU A 211 8.97 -21.92 -7.76
N LYS A 212 9.97 -21.24 -7.16
CA LYS A 212 9.88 -20.77 -5.76
C LYS A 212 8.75 -19.78 -5.57
N ASN A 213 8.58 -18.84 -6.51
CA ASN A 213 7.52 -17.86 -6.48
C ASN A 213 6.14 -18.51 -6.60
N LEU A 214 5.97 -19.55 -7.43
CA LEU A 214 4.73 -20.33 -7.51
C LEU A 214 4.45 -21.10 -6.22
N VAL A 215 5.46 -21.71 -5.61
CA VAL A 215 5.30 -22.36 -4.30
C VAL A 215 4.81 -21.38 -3.25
N ASP A 216 5.38 -20.17 -3.19
CA ASP A 216 4.95 -19.10 -2.27
C ASP A 216 3.52 -18.64 -2.58
N LEU A 217 3.21 -18.36 -3.84
CA LEU A 217 1.88 -17.91 -4.28
C LEU A 217 0.79 -18.93 -3.94
N PHE A 218 1.02 -20.22 -4.22
CA PHE A 218 0.04 -21.26 -3.90
C PHE A 218 -0.09 -21.52 -2.39
N LYS A 219 0.96 -21.31 -1.60
CA LYS A 219 0.82 -21.27 -0.13
C LYS A 219 -0.04 -20.10 0.33
N ARG A 220 0.17 -18.92 -0.24
CA ARG A 220 -0.60 -17.69 0.11
C ARG A 220 -2.07 -17.79 -0.29
N THR A 221 -2.40 -18.52 -1.35
CA THR A 221 -3.77 -18.80 -1.78
C THR A 221 -4.37 -20.04 -1.11
N ASN A 222 -3.63 -20.69 -0.19
CA ASN A 222 -4.02 -21.93 0.49
C ASN A 222 -4.28 -23.13 -0.46
N ASP A 223 -3.70 -23.12 -1.65
CA ASP A 223 -3.71 -24.25 -2.58
C ASP A 223 -2.47 -25.14 -2.32
N LEU A 224 -2.57 -25.95 -1.24
CA LEU A 224 -1.45 -26.76 -0.76
C LEU A 224 -1.07 -27.87 -1.74
N GLU A 225 -2.00 -28.35 -2.55
CA GLU A 225 -1.77 -29.37 -3.56
C GLU A 225 -0.82 -28.85 -4.64
N LYS A 226 -1.13 -27.69 -5.26
CA LYS A 226 -0.27 -27.08 -6.25
C LYS A 226 1.05 -26.59 -5.66
N SER A 227 1.03 -26.09 -4.43
CA SER A 227 2.27 -25.73 -3.74
C SER A 227 3.20 -26.94 -3.62
N SER A 228 2.68 -28.10 -3.19
CA SER A 228 3.44 -29.35 -3.07
C SER A 228 3.94 -29.84 -4.44
N PHE A 229 3.13 -29.75 -5.48
CA PHE A 229 3.51 -30.09 -6.85
C PHE A 229 4.74 -29.31 -7.32
N TYR A 230 4.72 -27.96 -7.19
CA TYR A 230 5.87 -27.14 -7.60
C TYR A 230 7.08 -27.31 -6.67
N GLN A 231 6.86 -27.62 -5.39
CA GLN A 231 7.95 -27.95 -4.46
C GLN A 231 8.66 -29.25 -4.84
N GLU A 232 7.92 -30.26 -5.27
CA GLU A 232 8.51 -31.53 -5.74
C GLU A 232 9.29 -31.31 -7.05
N LYS A 233 8.76 -30.50 -7.97
CA LYS A 233 9.47 -30.12 -9.19
C LYS A 233 10.80 -29.41 -8.89
N LEU A 234 10.86 -28.56 -7.88
CA LEU A 234 12.09 -27.93 -7.38
C LEU A 234 13.09 -28.95 -6.81
N LYS A 235 12.61 -29.97 -6.07
CA LYS A 235 13.47 -31.01 -5.52
C LYS A 235 14.08 -31.88 -6.62
N GLN A 236 13.32 -32.19 -7.65
CA GLN A 236 13.79 -32.99 -8.79
C GLN A 236 14.92 -32.25 -9.56
N LEU A 237 14.80 -30.95 -9.77
CA LEU A 237 15.86 -30.13 -10.37
C LEU A 237 17.14 -30.16 -9.52
N LYS A 238 17.01 -30.00 -8.18
CA LYS A 238 18.18 -30.05 -7.28
C LYS A 238 18.85 -31.43 -7.26
N LYS A 239 18.11 -32.53 -7.43
CA LYS A 239 18.68 -33.87 -7.54
C LYS A 239 19.40 -34.09 -8.85
N ALA A 240 18.98 -33.45 -9.94
CA ALA A 240 19.62 -33.55 -11.25
C ALA A 240 20.93 -32.76 -11.36
N THR A 241 21.15 -31.75 -10.49
CA THR A 241 22.30 -30.83 -10.51
C THR A 241 23.38 -31.13 -9.46
N GLN A 242 23.23 -32.14 -8.61
CA GLN A 242 24.29 -32.55 -7.66
C GLN A 242 25.20 -33.63 -8.25
N PRO A 243 26.50 -33.33 -8.49
CA PRO A 243 27.53 -34.38 -8.47
C PRO A 243 27.67 -34.86 -7.02
N LEU A 244 27.79 -36.19 -6.87
CA LEU A 244 28.04 -36.88 -5.63
C LEU A 244 29.16 -36.21 -4.79
N VAL A 245 28.80 -35.46 -3.77
CA VAL A 245 29.69 -35.10 -2.68
C VAL A 245 29.02 -35.55 -1.39
N ALA A 246 29.78 -36.35 -0.67
CA ALA A 246 29.41 -37.10 0.51
C ALA A 246 28.80 -36.24 1.63
N ILE A 247 27.77 -36.80 2.21
CA ILE A 247 27.22 -36.70 3.54
C ILE A 247 28.26 -36.24 4.57
N ALA A 248 28.06 -35.02 5.10
CA ALA A 248 28.52 -34.68 6.43
C ALA A 248 27.29 -34.47 7.30
N ASN A 249 27.10 -35.39 8.22
CA ASN A 249 26.11 -35.32 9.28
C ASN A 249 26.37 -34.09 10.14
N ASP A 250 25.43 -33.16 10.16
CA ASP A 250 25.30 -32.23 11.28
C ASP A 250 24.11 -32.71 12.12
N GLU A 251 24.44 -33.55 13.08
CA GLU A 251 23.60 -33.84 14.22
C GLU A 251 23.43 -32.54 15.03
N LYS A 252 22.26 -31.96 14.94
CA LYS A 252 21.81 -30.99 15.94
C LYS A 252 21.65 -31.75 17.26
N GLN A 253 22.62 -31.56 18.14
CA GLN A 253 22.47 -31.92 19.54
C GLN A 253 21.27 -31.17 20.13
N GLU A 254 20.18 -31.90 20.34
CA GLU A 254 19.14 -31.54 21.30
C GLU A 254 19.79 -31.49 22.69
N LYS A 255 20.08 -30.29 23.19
CA LYS A 255 20.33 -30.11 24.61
C LYS A 255 18.99 -30.25 25.31
N GLN A 256 18.72 -31.43 25.84
CA GLN A 256 17.75 -31.65 26.90
C GLN A 256 18.15 -30.79 28.11
N TYR A 257 17.50 -29.66 28.27
CA TYR A 257 17.41 -29.02 29.56
C TYR A 257 16.32 -29.75 30.36
N GLN A 258 16.75 -30.47 31.40
CA GLN A 258 15.86 -30.93 32.47
C GLN A 258 15.34 -29.68 33.17
N GLY A 259 14.07 -29.34 32.91
CA GLY A 259 13.37 -28.24 33.62
C GLY A 259 13.07 -28.68 35.03
N SER A 260 13.53 -27.93 36.00
CA SER A 260 12.87 -27.81 37.31
C SER A 260 11.48 -27.20 37.06
N ASP A 261 10.46 -27.75 37.74
CA ASP A 261 9.08 -27.25 37.79
C ASP A 261 9.07 -25.78 38.32
N LEU A 262 9.25 -24.83 37.40
CA LEU A 262 8.85 -23.46 37.58
C LEU A 262 7.43 -23.38 37.02
N GLU A 263 6.48 -23.13 37.90
CA GLU A 263 5.10 -22.82 37.52
C GLU A 263 5.12 -21.77 36.37
N ASN A 264 4.42 -22.07 35.27
CA ASN A 264 4.25 -21.15 34.16
C ASN A 264 3.42 -19.95 34.62
N GLU A 265 4.08 -18.98 35.26
CA GLU A 265 3.48 -17.67 35.54
C GLU A 265 3.38 -16.92 34.22
N GLY A 266 2.16 -16.70 33.71
CA GLY A 266 1.87 -15.90 32.54
C GLY A 266 2.43 -14.44 32.65
N MET A 267 1.66 -13.45 32.25
CA MET A 267 2.04 -12.04 32.39
C MET A 267 2.24 -11.65 33.85
N ASN A 268 3.43 -11.16 34.18
CA ASN A 268 3.66 -10.51 35.48
C ASN A 268 3.35 -9.00 35.39
N GLU A 269 3.39 -8.29 36.54
CA GLU A 269 3.06 -6.86 36.63
C GLU A 269 3.99 -6.00 35.75
N GLU A 270 5.29 -6.29 35.78
CA GLU A 270 6.29 -5.57 34.98
C GLU A 270 6.06 -5.73 33.48
N ALA A 271 5.79 -6.96 33.00
CA ALA A 271 5.46 -7.23 31.61
C ALA A 271 4.18 -6.50 31.17
N SER A 272 3.17 -6.47 32.05
CA SER A 272 1.92 -5.74 31.81
C SER A 272 2.17 -4.24 31.66
N GLU A 273 3.01 -3.65 32.53
CA GLU A 273 3.37 -2.23 32.45
C GLU A 273 4.10 -1.89 31.14
N PHE A 274 5.09 -2.69 30.73
CA PHE A 274 5.77 -2.49 29.45
C PHE A 274 4.82 -2.57 28.25
N TYR A 275 3.90 -3.53 28.27
CA TYR A 275 2.94 -3.69 27.18
C TYR A 275 1.93 -2.53 27.12
N GLU A 276 1.34 -2.14 28.26
CA GLU A 276 0.41 -1.01 28.33
C GLU A 276 1.07 0.32 27.90
N ARG A 277 2.32 0.54 28.31
CA ARG A 277 3.10 1.69 27.88
C ARG A 277 3.34 1.68 26.38
N ALA A 278 3.64 0.51 25.77
CA ALA A 278 3.80 0.37 24.33
C ALA A 278 2.51 0.63 23.55
N LEU A 279 1.35 0.24 24.09
CA LEU A 279 0.04 0.49 23.47
C LEU A 279 -0.27 1.99 23.35
N LYS A 280 0.07 2.78 24.36
CA LYS A 280 -0.27 4.20 24.49
C LYS A 280 0.88 5.12 24.07
N GLY A 281 2.12 4.63 24.14
CA GLY A 281 3.34 5.40 24.02
C GLY A 281 3.89 5.56 22.62
N THR A 282 5.16 5.91 22.58
CA THR A 282 5.93 6.22 21.38
C THR A 282 6.55 4.95 20.74
N SER A 283 7.13 5.11 19.55
CA SER A 283 7.94 4.05 18.92
C SER A 283 9.11 3.59 19.81
N GLU A 284 9.62 4.45 20.70
CA GLU A 284 10.68 4.11 21.65
C GLU A 284 10.16 3.20 22.76
N ASP A 285 8.94 3.43 23.25
CA ASP A 285 8.31 2.58 24.25
C ASP A 285 8.02 1.19 23.70
N VAL A 286 7.59 1.11 22.43
CA VAL A 286 7.42 -0.17 21.72
C VAL A 286 8.74 -0.92 21.63
N LYS A 287 9.85 -0.26 21.29
CA LYS A 287 11.19 -0.90 21.22
C LYS A 287 11.64 -1.41 22.58
N LYS A 288 11.43 -0.63 23.66
CA LYS A 288 11.77 -1.05 25.03
C LYS A 288 10.95 -2.29 25.42
N ALA A 289 9.65 -2.28 25.14
CA ALA A 289 8.79 -3.42 25.40
C ALA A 289 9.23 -4.66 24.61
N ILE A 290 9.55 -4.53 23.32
CA ILE A 290 10.07 -5.66 22.53
C ILE A 290 11.34 -6.22 23.15
N SER A 291 12.32 -5.37 23.49
CA SER A 291 13.58 -5.82 24.11
C SER A 291 13.35 -6.53 25.44
N PHE A 292 12.40 -6.07 26.23
CA PHE A 292 12.00 -6.76 27.45
C PHE A 292 11.38 -8.13 27.16
N PHE A 293 10.38 -8.18 26.26
CA PHE A 293 9.67 -9.42 25.94
C PHE A 293 10.54 -10.45 25.21
N GLU A 294 11.54 -10.04 24.41
CA GLU A 294 12.53 -10.95 23.80
C GLU A 294 13.36 -11.72 24.84
N VAL A 295 13.63 -11.09 25.99
CA VAL A 295 14.30 -11.76 27.13
C VAL A 295 13.27 -12.55 27.95
N PHE A 296 12.10 -11.97 28.20
CA PHE A 296 11.06 -12.55 29.04
C PHE A 296 10.53 -13.88 28.48
N VAL A 297 10.39 -14.01 27.16
CA VAL A 297 9.97 -15.25 26.50
C VAL A 297 10.99 -16.38 26.65
N LEU A 298 12.26 -16.08 26.88
CA LEU A 298 13.29 -17.11 27.11
C LEU A 298 13.19 -17.77 28.51
N THR A 299 12.60 -17.05 29.46
CA THR A 299 12.44 -17.50 30.84
C THR A 299 11.00 -17.90 31.17
N ASN A 300 10.05 -17.56 30.31
CA ASN A 300 8.63 -17.83 30.49
C ASN A 300 8.06 -18.45 29.20
N SER A 301 7.70 -19.72 29.27
CA SER A 301 7.19 -20.50 28.13
C SER A 301 5.67 -20.40 27.93
N ALA A 302 4.98 -19.51 28.67
CA ALA A 302 3.54 -19.30 28.50
C ALA A 302 3.22 -18.73 27.11
N PRO A 303 2.29 -19.32 26.34
CA PRO A 303 1.98 -18.91 24.98
C PRO A 303 1.45 -17.47 24.89
N GLU A 304 0.89 -16.93 25.98
CA GLU A 304 0.47 -15.54 26.07
C GLU A 304 1.65 -14.58 25.93
N VAL A 305 2.81 -14.90 26.52
CA VAL A 305 4.01 -14.07 26.44
C VAL A 305 4.52 -13.97 25.01
N GLU A 306 4.54 -15.09 24.28
CA GLU A 306 4.87 -15.11 22.87
C GLU A 306 3.85 -14.30 22.04
N MET A 307 2.56 -14.42 22.36
CA MET A 307 1.49 -13.67 21.68
C MET A 307 1.66 -12.15 21.86
N TYR A 308 2.01 -11.69 23.07
CA TYR A 308 2.29 -10.28 23.35
C TYR A 308 3.54 -9.79 22.59
N LEU A 309 4.59 -10.58 22.52
CA LEU A 309 5.78 -10.24 21.72
C LEU A 309 5.44 -10.09 20.23
N ILE A 310 4.64 -11.00 19.67
CA ILE A 310 4.17 -10.93 18.29
C ILE A 310 3.35 -9.64 18.06
N ASP A 311 2.51 -9.26 19.00
CA ASP A 311 1.72 -8.02 18.91
C ASP A 311 2.59 -6.76 18.97
N LEU A 312 3.57 -6.71 19.87
CA LEU A 312 4.55 -5.63 19.94
C LEU A 312 5.37 -5.48 18.64
N GLN A 313 5.80 -6.59 18.05
CA GLN A 313 6.51 -6.57 16.76
C GLN A 313 5.64 -6.01 15.62
N SER A 314 4.32 -6.25 15.67
CA SER A 314 3.38 -5.61 14.73
C SER A 314 3.25 -4.11 14.98
N MET A 315 3.24 -3.68 16.24
CA MET A 315 3.18 -2.25 16.60
C MET A 315 4.44 -1.49 16.17
N GLN A 316 5.62 -2.10 16.29
CA GLN A 316 6.88 -1.48 15.83
C GLN A 316 6.81 -1.10 14.35
N ALA A 317 6.17 -1.93 13.54
CA ALA A 317 6.03 -1.67 12.12
C ALA A 317 5.00 -0.57 11.80
N ARG A 318 4.05 -0.29 12.70
CA ARG A 318 3.04 0.79 12.53
C ARG A 318 3.69 2.13 12.24
N ASP A 319 4.81 2.42 12.89
CA ASP A 319 5.51 3.70 12.83
C ASP A 319 6.64 3.70 11.76
N SER A 320 6.79 2.61 11.00
CA SER A 320 7.78 2.52 9.93
C SER A 320 7.40 3.42 8.76
N ILE A 321 8.38 4.18 8.25
CA ILE A 321 8.27 4.94 7.00
C ILE A 321 8.25 3.99 5.80
N ASN A 322 8.77 2.78 5.97
CA ASN A 322 8.79 1.75 4.94
C ASN A 322 7.49 0.95 4.95
N THR A 323 6.61 1.24 4.00
CA THR A 323 5.32 0.56 3.86
C THR A 323 5.44 -0.96 3.69
N TYR A 324 6.51 -1.46 3.07
CA TYR A 324 6.76 -2.90 2.95
C TYR A 324 7.02 -3.57 4.30
N GLU A 325 7.81 -2.93 5.16
CA GLU A 325 8.05 -3.41 6.52
C GLU A 325 6.77 -3.38 7.34
N MET A 326 6.01 -2.28 7.24
CA MET A 326 4.75 -2.12 7.95
C MET A 326 3.75 -3.25 7.62
N PHE A 327 3.52 -3.51 6.33
CA PHE A 327 2.58 -4.56 5.92
C PHE A 327 3.13 -5.97 6.09
N GLY A 328 4.42 -6.17 5.78
CA GLY A 328 5.08 -7.46 5.94
C GLY A 328 5.06 -7.91 7.39
N SER A 329 5.33 -7.02 8.33
CA SER A 329 5.26 -7.29 9.77
C SER A 329 3.83 -7.60 10.22
N ALA A 330 2.84 -6.80 9.82
CA ALA A 330 1.44 -7.07 10.16
C ALA A 330 0.98 -8.45 9.67
N ILE A 331 1.29 -8.82 8.41
CA ILE A 331 0.96 -10.14 7.85
C ILE A 331 1.68 -11.26 8.60
N LYS A 332 2.97 -11.08 8.92
CA LYS A 332 3.75 -12.06 9.70
C LYS A 332 3.13 -12.26 11.07
N SER A 333 2.81 -11.18 11.77
CA SER A 333 2.18 -11.24 13.10
C SER A 333 0.80 -11.90 13.07
N MET A 334 -0.05 -11.57 12.09
CA MET A 334 -1.35 -12.23 11.93
C MET A 334 -1.21 -13.76 11.77
N LYS A 335 -0.27 -14.21 10.94
CA LYS A 335 -0.02 -15.65 10.71
C LYS A 335 0.51 -16.33 11.97
N ALA A 336 1.44 -15.69 12.68
CA ALA A 336 2.01 -16.23 13.91
C ALA A 336 0.94 -16.36 15.01
N MET A 337 0.09 -15.34 15.18
CA MET A 337 -1.04 -15.40 16.12
C MET A 337 -2.04 -16.51 15.76
N ASP A 338 -2.36 -16.64 14.46
CA ASP A 338 -3.29 -17.68 14.00
C ASP A 338 -2.72 -19.08 14.25
N SER A 339 -1.39 -19.31 14.06
CA SER A 339 -0.72 -20.57 14.38
C SER A 339 -0.73 -20.86 15.88
N LEU A 340 -0.37 -19.88 16.70
CA LEU A 340 -0.32 -20.04 18.16
C LEU A 340 -1.68 -20.41 18.75
N ILE A 341 -2.78 -19.86 18.22
CA ILE A 341 -4.14 -20.25 18.64
C ILE A 341 -4.50 -21.68 18.13
N GLN A 342 -3.99 -22.11 16.98
CA GLN A 342 -4.19 -23.49 16.53
C GLN A 342 -3.44 -24.50 17.41
N GLU A 343 -2.29 -24.12 17.95
CA GLU A 343 -1.50 -24.94 18.86
C GLU A 343 -2.10 -24.98 20.28
N HIS A 344 -2.77 -23.90 20.70
CA HIS A 344 -3.38 -23.73 22.03
C HIS A 344 -4.86 -23.30 21.93
N PRO A 345 -5.76 -24.12 21.36
CA PRO A 345 -7.14 -23.72 21.05
C PRO A 345 -8.01 -23.40 22.28
N GLU A 346 -7.70 -24.00 23.44
CA GLU A 346 -8.40 -23.73 24.71
C GLU A 346 -7.95 -22.46 25.40
N ASN A 347 -6.84 -21.89 24.99
CA ASN A 347 -6.31 -20.70 25.65
C ASN A 347 -7.09 -19.45 25.20
N LEU A 348 -8.01 -18.99 26.06
CA LEU A 348 -8.89 -17.88 25.78
C LEU A 348 -8.17 -16.51 25.81
N GLU A 349 -7.05 -16.41 26.53
CA GLU A 349 -6.24 -15.18 26.57
C GLU A 349 -5.66 -14.84 25.21
N LEU A 350 -5.20 -15.84 24.47
CA LEU A 350 -4.70 -15.64 23.11
C LEU A 350 -5.76 -15.02 22.18
N LYS A 351 -7.04 -15.40 22.38
CA LYS A 351 -8.15 -14.84 21.60
C LYS A 351 -8.39 -13.37 21.88
N ILE A 352 -8.25 -12.92 23.14
CA ILE A 352 -8.32 -11.48 23.49
C ILE A 352 -7.27 -10.69 22.73
N ILE A 353 -6.00 -11.15 22.81
CA ILE A 353 -4.87 -10.44 22.20
C ILE A 353 -5.05 -10.37 20.67
N ARG A 354 -5.42 -11.51 20.04
CA ARG A 354 -5.68 -11.52 18.59
C ARG A 354 -6.86 -10.65 18.19
N ALA A 355 -7.94 -10.63 18.94
CA ALA A 355 -9.10 -9.79 18.68
C ALA A 355 -8.72 -8.31 18.70
N ARG A 356 -8.03 -7.87 19.75
CA ARG A 356 -7.54 -6.49 19.91
C ARG A 356 -6.52 -6.11 18.83
N HIS A 357 -5.59 -6.99 18.51
CA HIS A 357 -4.69 -6.82 17.38
C HIS A 357 -5.47 -6.62 16.08
N SER A 358 -6.45 -7.47 15.81
CA SER A 358 -7.28 -7.43 14.59
C SER A 358 -8.09 -6.13 14.48
N LEU A 359 -8.62 -5.60 15.59
CA LEU A 359 -9.35 -4.31 15.62
C LEU A 359 -8.45 -3.09 15.38
N ARG A 360 -7.15 -3.19 15.65
CA ARG A 360 -6.19 -2.11 15.37
C ARG A 360 -5.74 -2.09 13.91
N LEU A 361 -5.93 -3.18 13.17
CA LEU A 361 -5.56 -3.26 11.76
C LEU A 361 -6.64 -2.63 10.88
N PRO A 362 -6.28 -1.84 9.85
CA PRO A 362 -7.25 -1.32 8.88
C PRO A 362 -7.98 -2.45 8.15
N GLU A 363 -9.30 -2.53 8.33
CA GLU A 363 -10.15 -3.60 7.76
C GLU A 363 -10.06 -3.66 6.23
N LEU A 364 -9.98 -2.50 5.58
CA LEU A 364 -9.86 -2.40 4.12
C LEU A 364 -8.70 -3.23 3.55
N PHE A 365 -7.60 -3.37 4.31
CA PHE A 365 -6.40 -4.07 3.87
C PHE A 365 -6.27 -5.49 4.40
N PHE A 366 -6.62 -5.69 5.67
CA PHE A 366 -6.30 -6.93 6.37
C PHE A 366 -7.49 -7.87 6.56
N ARG A 367 -8.71 -7.34 6.46
CA ARG A 367 -9.97 -8.08 6.56
C ARG A 367 -10.04 -8.97 7.82
N ARG A 368 -9.70 -8.35 8.98
CA ARG A 368 -9.59 -9.05 10.26
C ARG A 368 -10.77 -8.84 11.22
N ALA A 369 -11.70 -7.92 10.91
CA ALA A 369 -12.82 -7.62 11.80
C ALA A 369 -13.72 -8.84 12.08
N ALA A 370 -13.93 -9.71 11.08
CA ALA A 370 -14.70 -10.94 11.26
C ALA A 370 -14.01 -11.94 12.23
N ILE A 371 -12.69 -11.93 12.30
CA ILE A 371 -11.93 -12.75 13.26
C ILE A 371 -12.08 -12.16 14.66
N ALA A 372 -11.91 -10.83 14.79
CA ALA A 372 -12.13 -10.14 16.06
C ALA A 372 -13.54 -10.39 16.60
N MET A 373 -14.57 -10.22 15.75
CA MET A 373 -15.96 -10.48 16.11
C MET A 373 -16.16 -11.89 16.67
N ARG A 374 -15.69 -12.92 15.93
CA ARG A 374 -15.85 -14.33 16.33
C ARG A 374 -15.11 -14.63 17.63
N ASP A 375 -13.90 -14.11 17.82
CA ASP A 375 -13.13 -14.32 19.04
C ASP A 375 -13.83 -13.67 20.23
N ILE A 376 -14.27 -12.43 20.10
CA ILE A 376 -14.98 -11.70 21.17
C ILE A 376 -16.33 -12.38 21.51
N GLU A 377 -17.11 -12.79 20.50
CA GLU A 377 -18.36 -13.54 20.76
C GLU A 377 -18.10 -14.85 21.51
N SER A 378 -17.00 -15.55 21.18
CA SER A 378 -16.60 -16.76 21.90
C SER A 378 -16.28 -16.48 23.36
N LEU A 379 -15.51 -15.40 23.62
CA LEU A 379 -15.12 -14.98 24.97
C LEU A 379 -16.33 -14.53 25.82
N LEU A 380 -17.25 -13.79 25.23
CA LEU A 380 -18.46 -13.31 25.91
C LEU A 380 -19.46 -14.44 26.27
N LYS A 381 -19.36 -15.60 25.62
CA LYS A 381 -20.15 -16.81 25.92
C LYS A 381 -19.55 -17.66 27.04
N ASP A 382 -18.29 -17.46 27.38
CA ASP A 382 -17.61 -18.23 28.44
C ASP A 382 -17.74 -17.54 29.81
N GLU A 383 -18.73 -17.98 30.59
CA GLU A 383 -18.99 -17.41 31.93
C GLU A 383 -17.84 -17.66 32.91
N GLY A 384 -17.12 -18.78 32.78
CA GLY A 384 -15.96 -19.10 33.64
C GLY A 384 -14.84 -18.10 33.44
N PHE A 385 -14.51 -17.85 32.19
CA PHE A 385 -13.51 -16.86 31.78
C PHE A 385 -13.90 -15.44 32.23
N LEU A 386 -15.14 -15.03 32.01
CA LEU A 386 -15.60 -13.69 32.41
C LEU A 386 -15.57 -13.50 33.95
N LYS A 387 -15.90 -14.52 34.71
CA LYS A 387 -15.78 -14.47 36.19
C LYS A 387 -14.33 -14.31 36.64
N GLN A 388 -13.40 -14.97 35.95
CA GLN A 388 -11.96 -14.86 36.29
C GLN A 388 -11.39 -13.48 35.94
N LYS A 389 -11.78 -12.92 34.75
CA LYS A 389 -11.26 -11.63 34.26
C LYS A 389 -11.98 -10.41 34.82
N GLY A 390 -13.16 -10.57 35.39
CA GLY A 390 -13.95 -9.51 35.99
C GLY A 390 -14.82 -8.72 35.00
N ASP A 391 -15.70 -7.91 35.59
CA ASP A 391 -16.73 -7.18 34.84
C ASP A 391 -16.17 -6.13 33.86
N GLU A 392 -15.05 -5.47 34.22
CA GLU A 392 -14.47 -4.45 33.34
C GLU A 392 -13.99 -5.03 32.01
N THR A 393 -13.36 -6.21 32.04
CA THR A 393 -13.01 -6.95 30.83
C THR A 393 -14.24 -7.29 29.98
N LYS A 394 -15.34 -7.69 30.62
CA LYS A 394 -16.60 -7.94 29.95
C LYS A 394 -17.12 -6.69 29.23
N TYR A 395 -17.14 -5.55 29.92
CA TYR A 395 -17.63 -4.29 29.34
C TYR A 395 -16.74 -3.83 28.18
N GLN A 396 -15.44 -3.96 28.31
CA GLN A 396 -14.50 -3.68 27.25
C GLN A 396 -14.73 -4.57 26.03
N LEU A 397 -14.90 -5.89 26.21
CA LEU A 397 -15.21 -6.82 25.13
C LEU A 397 -16.55 -6.50 24.45
N MET A 398 -17.58 -6.08 25.20
CA MET A 398 -18.86 -5.64 24.60
C MET A 398 -18.70 -4.39 23.74
N TYR A 399 -17.87 -3.43 24.18
CA TYR A 399 -17.56 -2.24 23.39
C TYR A 399 -16.77 -2.61 22.13
N GLU A 400 -15.76 -3.45 22.28
CA GLU A 400 -14.90 -3.95 21.19
C GLU A 400 -15.70 -4.79 20.16
N LEU A 401 -16.72 -5.54 20.62
CA LEU A 401 -17.66 -6.25 19.72
C LEU A 401 -18.44 -5.29 18.84
N GLY A 402 -18.93 -4.20 19.41
CA GLY A 402 -19.59 -3.14 18.65
C GLY A 402 -18.66 -2.52 17.61
N LEU A 403 -17.36 -2.33 17.94
CA LEU A 403 -16.37 -1.86 16.95
C LEU A 403 -16.15 -2.88 15.83
N ALA A 404 -16.09 -4.18 16.13
CA ALA A 404 -15.96 -5.22 15.13
C ALA A 404 -17.15 -5.23 14.16
N TYR A 405 -18.37 -5.12 14.69
CA TYR A 405 -19.58 -4.99 13.87
C TYR A 405 -19.57 -3.73 13.01
N GLU A 406 -19.15 -2.59 13.56
CA GLU A 406 -19.03 -1.33 12.81
C GLU A 406 -18.05 -1.48 11.63
N MET A 407 -16.91 -2.12 11.84
CA MET A 407 -15.91 -2.38 10.79
C MET A 407 -16.42 -3.31 9.67
N LEU A 408 -17.43 -4.13 9.97
CA LEU A 408 -18.11 -5.02 9.04
C LEU A 408 -19.36 -4.40 8.38
N ASP A 409 -19.60 -3.09 8.55
CA ASP A 409 -20.82 -2.38 8.11
C ASP A 409 -22.13 -2.97 8.74
N MET A 410 -22.05 -3.71 9.86
CA MET A 410 -23.16 -4.30 10.63
C MET A 410 -23.66 -3.31 11.68
N THR A 411 -24.30 -2.23 11.21
CA THR A 411 -24.66 -1.08 12.07
C THR A 411 -25.69 -1.43 13.15
N GLU A 412 -26.67 -2.27 12.86
CA GLU A 412 -27.73 -2.64 13.80
C GLU A 412 -27.15 -3.46 14.95
N GLU A 413 -26.28 -4.42 14.65
CA GLU A 413 -25.59 -5.26 15.62
C GLU A 413 -24.65 -4.43 16.50
N ALA A 414 -23.89 -3.48 15.91
CA ALA A 414 -23.03 -2.57 16.63
C ALA A 414 -23.84 -1.74 17.65
N LEU A 415 -24.92 -1.11 17.21
CA LEU A 415 -25.82 -0.36 18.08
C LEU A 415 -26.47 -1.25 19.12
N GLY A 416 -26.82 -2.51 18.78
CA GLY A 416 -27.34 -3.52 19.70
C GLY A 416 -26.37 -3.81 20.86
N ALA A 417 -25.09 -4.10 20.53
CA ALA A 417 -24.05 -4.36 21.52
C ALA A 417 -23.81 -3.15 22.43
N TRP A 418 -23.68 -1.95 21.86
CA TRP A 418 -23.49 -0.72 22.63
C TRP A 418 -24.71 -0.32 23.48
N ASN A 419 -25.95 -0.57 23.02
CA ASN A 419 -27.15 -0.35 23.81
C ASN A 419 -27.23 -1.30 25.02
N GLN A 420 -26.81 -2.55 24.87
CA GLN A 420 -26.72 -3.48 25.98
C GLN A 420 -25.70 -2.99 27.03
N LEU A 421 -24.51 -2.56 26.59
CA LEU A 421 -23.49 -2.02 27.49
C LEU A 421 -23.96 -0.74 28.20
N SER A 422 -24.62 0.19 27.51
CA SER A 422 -25.20 1.40 28.09
C SER A 422 -26.23 1.08 29.20
N LYS A 423 -27.02 0.01 29.05
CA LYS A 423 -27.97 -0.43 30.07
C LYS A 423 -27.29 -1.03 31.29
N LEU A 424 -26.17 -1.73 31.10
CA LEU A 424 -25.41 -2.35 32.21
C LEU A 424 -24.59 -1.33 33.00
N ARG A 425 -24.10 -0.29 32.37
CA ARG A 425 -23.20 0.72 32.96
C ARG A 425 -23.60 2.16 32.54
N PRO A 426 -24.78 2.64 32.97
CA PRO A 426 -25.22 4.00 32.65
C PRO A 426 -24.33 5.02 33.36
N GLY A 427 -24.03 6.13 32.65
CA GLY A 427 -23.20 7.24 33.19
C GLY A 427 -21.72 6.93 33.34
N SER A 428 -21.22 5.81 32.82
CA SER A 428 -19.83 5.39 32.86
C SER A 428 -19.00 5.99 31.73
N TYR A 429 -17.67 5.84 31.80
CA TYR A 429 -16.74 6.09 30.70
C TYR A 429 -17.19 5.43 29.38
N TRP A 430 -17.72 4.21 29.44
CA TRP A 430 -18.27 3.51 28.29
C TRP A 430 -19.47 4.22 27.69
N GLN A 431 -20.35 4.80 28.52
CA GLN A 431 -21.50 5.57 28.05
C GLN A 431 -21.07 6.76 27.18
N ALA A 432 -20.07 7.52 27.61
CA ALA A 432 -19.57 8.67 26.86
C ALA A 432 -19.01 8.26 25.48
N LYS A 433 -18.22 7.17 25.43
CA LYS A 433 -17.72 6.61 24.16
C LYS A 433 -18.84 6.14 23.25
N ILE A 434 -19.86 5.50 23.81
CA ILE A 434 -21.02 5.00 23.04
C ILE A 434 -21.85 6.17 22.51
N ASP A 435 -22.04 7.22 23.29
CA ASP A 435 -22.82 8.40 22.87
C ASP A 435 -22.14 9.14 21.71
N GLU A 436 -20.80 9.23 21.72
CA GLU A 436 -20.03 9.74 20.58
C GLU A 436 -20.26 8.91 19.31
N LYS A 437 -20.31 7.58 19.42
CA LYS A 437 -20.63 6.67 18.31
C LYS A 437 -22.07 6.82 17.83
N LYS A 438 -23.02 6.86 18.76
CA LYS A 438 -24.46 7.01 18.44
C LYS A 438 -24.76 8.34 17.74
N ASP A 439 -24.07 9.43 18.11
CA ASP A 439 -24.22 10.72 17.44
C ASP A 439 -23.96 10.61 15.94
N VAL A 440 -22.94 9.85 15.55
CA VAL A 440 -22.60 9.62 14.11
C VAL A 440 -23.74 8.92 13.37
N TYR A 441 -24.37 7.92 14.00
CA TYR A 441 -25.50 7.16 13.40
C TYR A 441 -26.86 7.87 13.51
N SER A 442 -26.95 8.96 14.32
CA SER A 442 -28.14 9.78 14.42
C SER A 442 -28.36 10.68 13.19
N TYR A 443 -27.31 10.84 12.35
CA TYR A 443 -27.40 11.68 11.15
C TYR A 443 -28.47 11.17 10.19
N LYS A 444 -29.45 12.03 9.89
CA LYS A 444 -30.51 11.75 8.93
C LYS A 444 -30.18 12.36 7.57
N GLU A 445 -30.42 11.61 6.53
CA GLU A 445 -30.26 12.09 5.16
C GLU A 445 -31.14 13.32 4.88
N ILE A 446 -30.55 14.37 4.34
CA ILE A 446 -31.24 15.62 3.98
C ILE A 446 -31.55 15.60 2.49
N ASP A 447 -32.76 15.98 2.10
CA ASP A 447 -33.09 16.15 0.68
C ASP A 447 -32.32 17.36 0.09
N LEU A 448 -31.27 17.08 -0.67
CA LEU A 448 -30.44 18.11 -1.30
C LEU A 448 -31.20 19.01 -2.28
N ARG A 449 -32.38 18.60 -2.75
CA ARG A 449 -33.23 19.43 -3.64
C ARG A 449 -33.79 20.62 -2.87
N THR A 450 -34.06 20.46 -1.59
CA THR A 450 -34.55 21.55 -0.74
C THR A 450 -33.48 22.63 -0.48
N LEU A 451 -32.19 22.23 -0.55
CA LEU A 451 -31.07 23.14 -0.35
C LEU A 451 -30.69 23.94 -1.60
N THR A 452 -31.09 23.48 -2.80
CA THR A 452 -30.82 24.22 -4.05
C THR A 452 -31.68 25.46 -4.21
N VAL A 453 -32.76 25.60 -3.43
CA VAL A 453 -33.61 26.80 -3.38
C VAL A 453 -33.19 27.75 -2.25
N ALA A 454 -32.25 27.33 -1.38
CA ALA A 454 -31.76 28.14 -0.28
C ALA A 454 -30.69 29.16 -0.73
N THR A 455 -30.47 30.18 0.10
CA THR A 455 -29.35 31.11 -0.13
C THR A 455 -28.00 30.38 -0.04
N PRO A 456 -26.94 30.87 -0.70
CA PRO A 456 -25.60 30.27 -0.63
C PRO A 456 -25.12 30.04 0.80
N GLU A 457 -25.40 30.94 1.73
CA GLU A 457 -25.01 30.85 3.14
C GLU A 457 -25.65 29.64 3.81
N LYS A 458 -26.96 29.42 3.64
CA LYS A 458 -27.66 28.25 4.19
C LYS A 458 -27.16 26.94 3.59
N LEU A 459 -26.84 26.93 2.30
CA LEU A 459 -26.23 25.76 1.66
C LEU A 459 -24.88 25.46 2.29
N TYR A 460 -24.03 26.47 2.50
CA TYR A 460 -22.70 26.29 3.07
C TYR A 460 -22.76 25.80 4.53
N GLU A 461 -23.64 26.38 5.36
CA GLU A 461 -23.84 25.92 6.75
C GLU A 461 -24.22 24.41 6.78
N LYS A 462 -25.21 24.02 5.99
CA LYS A 462 -25.63 22.62 5.95
C LYS A 462 -24.58 21.70 5.36
N ALA A 463 -23.84 22.14 4.35
CA ALA A 463 -22.75 21.38 3.75
C ALA A 463 -21.58 21.21 4.72
N LYS A 464 -21.26 22.23 5.56
CA LYS A 464 -20.27 22.13 6.65
C LYS A 464 -20.73 21.12 7.72
N GLU A 465 -22.02 21.14 8.11
CA GLU A 465 -22.60 20.18 9.04
C GLU A 465 -22.47 18.75 8.48
N MET A 466 -22.84 18.51 7.22
CA MET A 466 -22.65 17.22 6.54
C MET A 466 -21.18 16.78 6.55
N HIS A 467 -20.27 17.69 6.27
CA HIS A 467 -18.83 17.42 6.29
C HIS A 467 -18.35 17.00 7.69
N LYS A 468 -18.80 17.71 8.74
CA LYS A 468 -18.49 17.39 10.15
C LYS A 468 -18.94 15.98 10.52
N TYR A 469 -20.20 15.59 10.19
CA TYR A 469 -20.68 14.23 10.43
C TYR A 469 -19.96 13.18 9.59
N GLY A 470 -19.63 13.50 8.34
CA GLY A 470 -18.82 12.62 7.47
C GLY A 470 -17.43 12.38 8.04
N ALA A 471 -16.76 13.44 8.53
CA ALA A 471 -15.45 13.34 9.18
C ALA A 471 -15.51 12.53 10.48
N LYS A 472 -16.61 12.60 11.24
CA LYS A 472 -16.85 11.74 12.42
C LYS A 472 -17.07 10.25 12.07
N GLY A 473 -17.46 9.91 10.82
CA GLY A 473 -17.64 8.52 10.37
C GLY A 473 -18.96 8.20 9.67
N SER A 474 -19.83 9.18 9.46
CA SER A 474 -21.09 8.96 8.73
C SER A 474 -20.85 8.89 7.22
N LYS A 475 -20.95 7.69 6.63
CA LYS A 475 -20.85 7.46 5.18
C LYS A 475 -21.90 8.21 4.38
N VAL A 476 -23.13 8.31 4.93
CA VAL A 476 -24.23 9.05 4.32
C VAL A 476 -23.92 10.55 4.27
N ALA A 477 -23.51 11.11 5.42
CA ALA A 477 -23.14 12.52 5.51
C ALA A 477 -21.97 12.89 4.61
N ALA A 478 -20.94 12.02 4.52
CA ALA A 478 -19.79 12.22 3.65
C ALA A 478 -20.19 12.29 2.17
N ARG A 479 -21.07 11.41 1.72
CA ARG A 479 -21.61 11.42 0.33
C ARG A 479 -22.45 12.66 0.06
N GLN A 480 -23.27 13.06 1.02
CA GLN A 480 -24.08 14.27 0.89
C GLN A 480 -23.24 15.53 0.89
N SER A 481 -22.20 15.60 1.75
CA SER A 481 -21.23 16.69 1.77
C SER A 481 -20.57 16.88 0.41
N LEU A 482 -20.09 15.79 -0.22
CA LEU A 482 -19.47 15.88 -1.54
C LEU A 482 -20.43 16.49 -2.57
N LYS A 483 -21.67 15.99 -2.65
CA LYS A 483 -22.67 16.49 -3.60
C LYS A 483 -23.09 17.95 -3.32
N ALA A 484 -23.17 18.34 -2.05
CA ALA A 484 -23.53 19.72 -1.67
C ALA A 484 -22.41 20.70 -2.06
N TRP A 485 -21.15 20.35 -1.79
CA TRP A 485 -20.02 21.20 -2.14
C TRP A 485 -19.69 21.21 -3.64
N GLU A 486 -19.97 20.15 -4.37
CA GLU A 486 -19.89 20.11 -5.82
C GLU A 486 -20.84 21.18 -6.43
N LYS A 487 -22.11 21.19 -6.01
CA LYS A 487 -23.08 22.20 -6.43
C LYS A 487 -22.69 23.62 -6.00
N ALA A 488 -22.18 23.79 -4.78
CA ALA A 488 -21.73 25.08 -4.30
C ALA A 488 -20.56 25.65 -5.14
N LYS A 489 -19.62 24.78 -5.52
CA LYS A 489 -18.50 25.13 -6.38
C LYS A 489 -18.92 25.41 -7.81
N GLU A 490 -19.87 24.65 -8.36
CA GLU A 490 -20.44 24.92 -9.70
C GLU A 490 -21.15 26.26 -9.76
N ALA A 491 -21.91 26.61 -8.70
CA ALA A 491 -22.61 27.88 -8.59
C ALA A 491 -21.67 29.11 -8.42
N ASN A 492 -20.53 28.92 -7.76
CA ASN A 492 -19.51 29.96 -7.56
C ASN A 492 -18.09 29.37 -7.66
N PRO A 493 -17.55 29.22 -8.87
CA PRO A 493 -16.24 28.63 -9.12
C PRO A 493 -15.06 29.35 -8.45
N GLU A 494 -15.18 30.64 -8.21
CA GLU A 494 -14.15 31.50 -7.59
C GLU A 494 -14.22 31.47 -6.06
N CYS A 495 -15.22 30.82 -5.47
CA CYS A 495 -15.37 30.75 -4.02
C CYS A 495 -14.37 29.78 -3.41
N GLU A 496 -13.36 30.32 -2.73
CA GLU A 496 -12.29 29.56 -2.08
C GLU A 496 -12.84 28.59 -1.02
N ILE A 497 -13.89 28.97 -0.27
CA ILE A 497 -14.56 28.11 0.73
C ILE A 497 -15.18 26.90 0.02
N ALA A 498 -15.96 27.13 -1.04
CA ALA A 498 -16.60 26.04 -1.77
C ALA A 498 -15.58 25.10 -2.41
N ALA A 499 -14.51 25.64 -2.99
CA ALA A 499 -13.42 24.85 -3.59
C ALA A 499 -12.68 24.00 -2.54
N THR A 500 -12.40 24.56 -1.35
CA THR A 500 -11.67 23.87 -0.28
C THR A 500 -12.49 22.75 0.35
N TYR A 501 -13.75 23.05 0.70
CA TYR A 501 -14.63 22.01 1.26
C TYR A 501 -15.00 20.93 0.24
N TYR A 502 -15.12 21.26 -1.05
CA TYR A 502 -15.24 20.26 -2.11
C TYR A 502 -14.02 19.35 -2.13
N ALA A 503 -12.81 19.91 -2.14
CA ALA A 503 -11.58 19.15 -2.12
C ALA A 503 -11.45 18.24 -0.87
N ALA A 504 -11.84 18.78 0.29
CA ALA A 504 -11.91 18.05 1.55
C ALA A 504 -12.91 16.88 1.48
N SER A 505 -14.07 17.12 0.87
CA SER A 505 -15.11 16.10 0.71
C SER A 505 -14.72 15.01 -0.28
N VAL A 506 -13.94 15.33 -1.33
CA VAL A 506 -13.33 14.34 -2.24
C VAL A 506 -12.35 13.46 -1.46
N ALA A 507 -11.43 14.04 -0.68
CA ALA A 507 -10.48 13.28 0.13
C ALA A 507 -11.20 12.35 1.14
N LEU A 508 -12.30 12.83 1.71
CA LEU A 508 -13.09 12.11 2.69
C LEU A 508 -13.75 10.84 2.11
N GLN A 509 -14.06 10.79 0.79
CA GLN A 509 -14.61 9.58 0.17
C GLN A 509 -13.65 8.40 0.29
N GLY A 510 -12.34 8.63 0.26
CA GLY A 510 -11.35 7.59 0.45
C GLY A 510 -11.50 6.80 1.75
N ARG A 511 -11.99 7.45 2.83
CA ARG A 511 -12.27 6.76 4.11
C ARG A 511 -13.37 5.68 3.98
N PHE A 512 -14.30 5.86 3.07
CA PHE A 512 -15.48 5.00 2.89
C PHE A 512 -15.40 4.13 1.63
N ALA A 513 -14.24 4.08 1.01
CA ALA A 513 -13.98 3.21 -0.13
C ALA A 513 -14.08 1.74 0.27
N SER A 514 -14.57 0.91 -0.64
CA SER A 514 -14.69 -0.54 -0.44
C SER A 514 -13.45 -1.30 -0.89
N ASP A 515 -12.55 -0.64 -1.63
CA ASP A 515 -11.28 -1.19 -2.05
C ASP A 515 -10.13 -0.18 -1.91
N PRO A 516 -8.88 -0.66 -1.79
CA PRO A 516 -7.72 0.20 -1.62
C PRO A 516 -7.43 1.14 -2.79
N GLN A 517 -7.78 0.78 -4.03
CA GLN A 517 -7.49 1.61 -5.21
C GLN A 517 -8.37 2.87 -5.20
N ASP A 518 -9.67 2.70 -4.93
CA ASP A 518 -10.58 3.83 -4.80
C ASP A 518 -10.22 4.70 -3.59
N MET A 519 -9.83 4.09 -2.45
CA MET A 519 -9.34 4.84 -1.30
C MET A 519 -8.17 5.76 -1.66
N PHE A 520 -7.14 5.23 -2.31
CA PHE A 520 -5.99 6.04 -2.71
C PHE A 520 -6.33 7.07 -3.77
N LYS A 521 -7.13 6.70 -4.77
CA LYS A 521 -7.58 7.58 -5.85
C LYS A 521 -8.28 8.81 -5.29
N ASP A 522 -9.30 8.64 -4.47
CA ASP A 522 -10.11 9.72 -3.93
C ASP A 522 -9.31 10.57 -2.95
N THR A 523 -8.53 9.94 -2.06
CA THR A 523 -7.65 10.64 -1.13
C THR A 523 -6.62 11.50 -1.88
N ILE A 524 -5.89 10.92 -2.85
CA ILE A 524 -4.86 11.64 -3.62
C ILE A 524 -5.48 12.76 -4.44
N GLN A 525 -6.65 12.54 -5.04
CA GLN A 525 -7.36 13.56 -5.79
C GLN A 525 -7.74 14.76 -4.88
N GLY A 526 -8.32 14.47 -3.72
CA GLY A 526 -8.67 15.49 -2.74
C GLY A 526 -7.47 16.27 -2.23
N LEU A 527 -6.37 15.56 -1.87
CA LEU A 527 -5.12 16.21 -1.42
C LEU A 527 -4.48 17.09 -2.50
N LYS A 528 -4.56 16.72 -3.78
CA LYS A 528 -4.10 17.55 -4.90
C LYS A 528 -4.91 18.84 -5.02
N LEU A 529 -6.22 18.74 -4.92
CA LEU A 529 -7.11 19.89 -4.95
C LEU A 529 -6.85 20.81 -3.74
N LEU A 530 -6.75 20.26 -2.52
CA LEU A 530 -6.45 21.03 -1.29
C LEU A 530 -5.13 21.79 -1.36
N LYS A 531 -4.16 21.29 -2.11
CA LYS A 531 -2.87 21.97 -2.28
C LYS A 531 -2.99 23.30 -3.03
N THR A 532 -3.97 23.43 -3.92
CA THR A 532 -4.07 24.54 -4.88
C THR A 532 -5.25 25.48 -4.62
N CYS A 533 -6.28 25.03 -3.87
CA CYS A 533 -7.52 25.81 -3.70
C CYS A 533 -7.45 26.89 -2.61
N ILE A 534 -6.44 26.89 -1.71
CA ILE A 534 -6.29 27.89 -0.66
C ILE A 534 -5.20 28.89 -1.09
N THR A 535 -5.62 30.08 -1.43
CA THR A 535 -4.76 31.20 -1.89
C THR A 535 -4.68 32.33 -0.87
N THR A 536 -5.68 32.44 0.02
CA THR A 536 -5.74 33.44 1.09
C THR A 536 -5.20 32.91 2.41
N ASP A 537 -5.01 33.79 3.37
CA ASP A 537 -4.57 33.45 4.73
C ASP A 537 -5.77 33.20 5.67
N ASN A 538 -6.83 32.54 5.15
CA ASN A 538 -8.06 32.27 5.89
C ASN A 538 -7.82 31.14 6.93
N PRO A 539 -7.98 31.42 8.26
CA PRO A 539 -7.74 30.43 9.30
C PRO A 539 -8.67 29.22 9.24
N GLU A 540 -9.96 29.38 8.88
CA GLU A 540 -10.90 28.27 8.75
C GLU A 540 -10.43 27.24 7.69
N LEU A 541 -10.00 27.71 6.53
CA LEU A 541 -9.59 26.84 5.44
C LEU A 541 -8.25 26.16 5.72
N LYS A 542 -7.32 26.88 6.37
CA LYS A 542 -6.06 26.30 6.84
C LYS A 542 -6.29 25.27 7.95
N PHE A 543 -7.23 25.54 8.87
CA PHE A 543 -7.63 24.59 9.90
C PHE A 543 -8.14 23.30 9.26
N LEU A 544 -9.11 23.39 8.33
CA LEU A 544 -9.67 22.25 7.62
C LEU A 544 -8.58 21.43 6.91
N ARG A 545 -7.68 22.10 6.15
CA ARG A 545 -6.58 21.42 5.46
C ARG A 545 -5.57 20.80 6.42
N GLY A 546 -5.21 21.50 7.46
CA GLY A 546 -4.30 21.02 8.51
C GLY A 546 -4.83 19.78 9.21
N MET A 547 -6.12 19.75 9.54
CA MET A 547 -6.80 18.59 10.14
C MET A 547 -6.81 17.39 9.18
N ILE A 548 -7.07 17.60 7.89
CA ILE A 548 -7.03 16.51 6.90
C ILE A 548 -5.61 15.97 6.76
N TYR A 549 -4.62 16.85 6.67
CA TYR A 549 -3.22 16.43 6.57
C TYR A 549 -2.74 15.69 7.83
N SER A 550 -3.20 16.08 9.04
CA SER A 550 -2.85 15.40 10.28
C SER A 550 -3.44 14.00 10.38
N ALA A 551 -4.63 13.80 9.81
CA ALA A 551 -5.31 12.51 9.80
C ALA A 551 -4.72 11.51 8.77
N MET A 552 -3.87 11.96 7.85
CA MET A 552 -3.26 11.09 6.86
C MET A 552 -2.12 10.26 7.45
N PRO A 553 -2.04 8.94 7.17
CA PRO A 553 -0.92 8.12 7.58
C PRO A 553 0.40 8.65 6.98
N GLU A 554 1.37 8.99 7.84
CA GLU A 554 2.63 9.62 7.43
C GLU A 554 3.43 8.74 6.47
N GLY A 555 3.49 7.43 6.72
CA GLY A 555 4.19 6.47 5.85
C GLY A 555 3.69 6.45 4.40
N PHE A 556 2.49 6.97 4.12
CA PHE A 556 1.90 7.00 2.78
C PHE A 556 1.92 8.39 2.14
N PHE A 557 1.59 9.43 2.91
CA PHE A 557 1.26 10.73 2.33
C PHE A 557 2.27 11.83 2.64
N HIS A 558 3.13 11.66 3.65
CA HIS A 558 4.15 12.62 4.08
C HIS A 558 3.58 14.03 4.22
N THR A 559 2.53 14.14 5.04
CA THR A 559 1.76 15.39 5.19
C THR A 559 1.97 16.07 6.54
N SER A 560 2.66 15.47 7.50
CA SER A 560 2.84 16.00 8.86
C SER A 560 3.44 17.40 8.89
N ASP A 561 4.47 17.69 8.08
CA ASP A 561 5.07 19.03 8.02
C ASP A 561 4.10 20.08 7.52
N LYS A 562 3.24 19.72 6.55
CA LYS A 562 2.22 20.63 6.00
C LYS A 562 1.12 20.87 7.02
N ALA A 563 0.68 19.80 7.71
CA ALA A 563 -0.28 19.89 8.80
C ALA A 563 0.23 20.82 9.91
N MET A 564 1.46 20.61 10.38
CA MET A 564 2.09 21.46 11.40
C MET A 564 2.19 22.91 10.97
N LYS A 565 2.51 23.18 9.69
CA LYS A 565 2.60 24.54 9.15
C LYS A 565 1.24 25.23 9.20
N ASP A 566 0.19 24.58 8.70
CA ASP A 566 -1.16 25.15 8.66
C ASP A 566 -1.69 25.36 10.09
N LEU A 567 -1.63 24.34 10.96
CA LEU A 567 -2.14 24.44 12.33
C LEU A 567 -1.39 25.47 13.18
N LYS A 568 -0.07 25.64 13.01
CA LYS A 568 0.69 26.73 13.66
C LYS A 568 0.21 28.11 13.20
N SER A 569 -0.04 28.30 11.92
CA SER A 569 -0.56 29.55 11.37
C SER A 569 -1.92 29.88 11.97
N VAL A 570 -2.82 28.88 12.03
CA VAL A 570 -4.15 29.03 12.62
C VAL A 570 -4.09 29.31 14.13
N LYS A 571 -3.19 28.61 14.86
CA LYS A 571 -2.95 28.86 16.29
C LYS A 571 -2.58 30.31 16.54
N ALA A 572 -1.62 30.83 15.77
CA ALA A 572 -1.16 32.21 15.91
C ALA A 572 -2.28 33.23 15.59
N ALA A 573 -3.09 32.98 14.57
CA ALA A 573 -4.24 33.83 14.23
C ALA A 573 -5.27 33.87 15.36
N TYR A 574 -5.64 32.70 15.91
CA TYR A 574 -6.58 32.64 17.04
C TYR A 574 -6.04 33.32 18.30
N GLU A 575 -4.77 33.16 18.62
CA GLU A 575 -4.13 33.81 19.79
C GLU A 575 -4.04 35.35 19.62
N GLN A 576 -4.03 35.84 18.41
CA GLN A 576 -4.04 37.29 18.10
C GLN A 576 -5.46 37.86 18.08
N GLU A 577 -6.42 37.17 17.47
CA GLU A 577 -7.76 37.67 17.15
C GLU A 577 -8.82 37.26 18.18
N GLY A 578 -8.56 36.20 18.95
CA GLY A 578 -9.49 35.63 19.93
C GLY A 578 -10.79 35.15 19.26
N GLU A 579 -11.92 35.56 19.84
CA GLU A 579 -13.26 35.20 19.33
C GLU A 579 -13.62 35.81 17.98
N ASN A 580 -12.85 36.76 17.50
CA ASN A 580 -13.02 37.35 16.16
C ASN A 580 -12.39 36.49 15.06
N CYS A 581 -11.60 35.47 15.42
CA CYS A 581 -11.04 34.52 14.46
C CYS A 581 -12.14 33.69 13.79
N SER A 582 -11.91 33.32 12.54
CA SER A 582 -12.88 32.51 11.78
C SER A 582 -13.05 31.06 12.27
N ILE A 583 -12.21 30.59 13.20
CA ILE A 583 -12.39 29.29 13.89
C ILE A 583 -13.02 29.49 15.27
N THR A 584 -13.82 28.50 15.70
CA THR A 584 -14.47 28.51 17.00
C THR A 584 -13.52 28.13 18.14
N ARG A 585 -13.90 28.42 19.38
CA ARG A 585 -13.19 27.98 20.59
C ARG A 585 -13.00 26.45 20.61
N GLU A 586 -14.05 25.69 20.28
CA GLU A 586 -13.98 24.22 20.19
C GLU A 586 -12.92 23.77 19.17
N GLN A 587 -12.88 24.41 18.01
CA GLN A 587 -11.88 24.12 16.96
C GLN A 587 -10.46 24.47 17.42
N TYR A 588 -10.30 25.53 18.21
CA TYR A 588 -9.00 25.88 18.76
C TYR A 588 -8.49 24.84 19.76
N LEU A 589 -9.36 24.34 20.65
CA LEU A 589 -9.01 23.27 21.59
C LEU A 589 -8.66 21.96 20.83
N GLN A 590 -9.44 21.63 19.80
CA GLN A 590 -9.14 20.52 18.92
C GLN A 590 -7.78 20.70 18.22
N LEU A 591 -7.46 21.90 17.75
CA LEU A 591 -6.18 22.22 17.14
C LEU A 591 -5.02 21.99 18.09
N LEU A 592 -5.12 22.44 19.37
CA LEU A 592 -4.06 22.23 20.36
C LEU A 592 -3.82 20.73 20.61
N TYR A 593 -4.89 19.94 20.72
CA TYR A 593 -4.80 18.50 20.86
C TYR A 593 -4.07 17.84 19.67
N GLU A 594 -4.53 18.11 18.45
CA GLU A 594 -3.97 17.51 17.23
C GLU A 594 -2.54 17.98 16.94
N LEU A 595 -2.23 19.26 17.20
CA LEU A 595 -0.88 19.78 17.04
C LEU A 595 0.09 19.14 18.03
N GLY A 596 -0.34 18.88 19.25
CA GLY A 596 0.42 18.11 20.23
C GLY A 596 0.71 16.69 19.76
N LEU A 597 -0.30 15.97 19.24
CA LEU A 597 -0.13 14.63 18.66
C LEU A 597 0.83 14.64 17.45
N LEU A 598 0.75 15.65 16.58
CA LEU A 598 1.69 15.80 15.47
C LEU A 598 3.12 16.01 15.96
N TYR A 599 3.32 16.83 16.99
CA TYR A 599 4.64 17.03 17.59
C TYR A 599 5.18 15.74 18.20
N GLN A 600 4.36 14.98 18.92
CA GLN A 600 4.75 13.71 19.50
C GLN A 600 5.18 12.69 18.42
N ARG A 601 4.35 12.50 17.37
CA ARG A 601 4.64 11.59 16.25
C ARG A 601 5.94 11.93 15.51
N ASN A 602 6.32 13.21 15.50
CA ASN A 602 7.54 13.70 14.86
C ASN A 602 8.71 13.89 15.85
N SER A 603 8.63 13.31 17.06
CA SER A 603 9.67 13.35 18.10
C SER A 603 10.00 14.75 18.62
N PHE A 604 9.07 15.71 18.54
CA PHE A 604 9.18 17.04 19.14
C PHE A 604 8.53 17.06 20.53
N HIS A 605 9.00 16.24 21.45
CA HIS A 605 8.36 15.98 22.74
C HIS A 605 8.14 17.26 23.57
N ASP A 606 9.14 18.14 23.71
CA ASP A 606 9.00 19.42 24.43
C ASP A 606 7.88 20.32 23.87
N LYS A 607 7.68 20.29 22.53
CA LYS A 607 6.61 21.07 21.89
C LYS A 607 5.25 20.43 22.10
N ALA A 608 5.18 19.10 22.10
CA ALA A 608 3.95 18.37 22.39
C ALA A 608 3.48 18.69 23.79
N GLU A 609 4.35 18.52 24.79
CA GLU A 609 4.08 18.79 26.20
C GLU A 609 3.63 20.25 26.43
N LYS A 610 4.37 21.22 25.89
CA LYS A 610 4.01 22.63 25.98
C LYS A 610 2.63 22.92 25.39
N THR A 611 2.29 22.30 24.27
CA THR A 611 1.01 22.50 23.58
C THR A 611 -0.13 21.88 24.39
N TRP A 612 0.07 20.69 24.95
CA TRP A 612 -0.93 20.05 25.81
C TRP A 612 -1.09 20.72 27.16
N LYS A 613 -0.03 21.20 27.80
CA LYS A 613 -0.14 22.07 28.99
C LYS A 613 -0.96 23.34 28.70
N GLN A 614 -0.84 23.89 27.50
CA GLN A 614 -1.68 25.01 27.08
C GLN A 614 -3.16 24.57 26.97
N LEU A 615 -3.46 23.43 26.34
CA LEU A 615 -4.82 22.90 26.24
C LEU A 615 -5.46 22.69 27.63
N LEU A 616 -4.73 22.05 28.55
CA LEU A 616 -5.18 21.80 29.91
C LEU A 616 -5.42 23.10 30.70
N LYS A 617 -4.63 24.13 30.46
CA LYS A 617 -4.80 25.45 31.06
C LYS A 617 -6.02 26.20 30.50
N GLU A 618 -6.25 26.07 29.17
CA GLU A 618 -7.36 26.73 28.49
C GLU A 618 -8.72 26.17 28.91
N GLU A 619 -8.86 24.85 28.99
CA GLU A 619 -10.11 24.17 29.36
C GLU A 619 -9.86 22.74 29.87
N PRO A 620 -9.62 22.57 31.18
CA PRO A 620 -9.28 21.29 31.78
C PRO A 620 -10.35 20.21 31.58
N ASN A 621 -11.62 20.60 31.51
CA ASN A 621 -12.76 19.67 31.38
C ASN A 621 -13.20 19.48 29.94
N SER A 622 -12.43 19.94 28.96
CA SER A 622 -12.77 19.74 27.56
C SER A 622 -12.64 18.26 27.17
N PRO A 623 -13.44 17.79 26.18
CA PRO A 623 -13.30 16.42 25.68
C PRO A 623 -11.87 16.07 25.23
N TYR A 624 -11.12 17.07 24.78
CA TYR A 624 -9.74 16.93 24.33
C TYR A 624 -8.75 16.80 25.50
N ALA A 625 -8.97 17.53 26.61
CA ALA A 625 -8.21 17.42 27.83
C ALA A 625 -8.42 16.03 28.48
N MET A 626 -9.67 15.58 28.59
CA MET A 626 -10.00 14.24 29.12
C MET A 626 -9.35 13.11 28.29
N ARG A 627 -9.21 13.29 26.97
CA ARG A 627 -8.51 12.33 26.11
C ARG A 627 -7.00 12.28 26.43
N LEU A 628 -6.37 13.41 26.75
CA LEU A 628 -4.96 13.44 27.16
C LEU A 628 -4.73 12.72 28.48
N GLU A 629 -5.59 12.95 29.48
CA GLU A 629 -5.52 12.25 30.75
C GLU A 629 -5.65 10.72 30.60
N SER A 630 -6.53 10.27 29.68
CA SER A 630 -6.68 8.84 29.37
C SER A 630 -5.47 8.21 28.65
N MET A 631 -4.55 9.04 28.17
CA MET A 631 -3.33 8.61 27.48
C MET A 631 -2.09 8.58 28.38
N ASP A 632 -2.21 8.88 29.70
CA ASP A 632 -1.11 9.03 30.66
C ASP A 632 0.04 9.94 30.16
N LEU A 633 -0.31 10.99 29.40
CA LEU A 633 0.65 11.94 28.81
C LEU A 633 0.83 13.20 29.68
N THR A 634 0.36 13.16 30.92
CA THR A 634 0.30 14.33 31.83
C THR A 634 1.42 14.39 32.87
N ASP A 635 2.36 13.42 32.89
CA ASP A 635 3.53 13.41 33.79
C ASP A 635 4.78 14.10 33.19
#